data_98f845dd8a6b5e404c115c1464f3d518
#
_entry.id   98f845dd8a6b5e404c115c1464f3d518
#
_cell.length_a   1.000
_cell.length_b   1.000
_cell.length_c   1.000
_cell.angle_alpha   90.00
_cell.angle_beta   90.00
_cell.angle_gamma   90.00
#
_symmetry.space_group_name_H-M   'P 1'
#
loop_
_entity.id
_entity.type
_entity.pdbx_description
1 polymer ?
#
loop_
_entity_poly.entity_id
_entity_poly.type
_entity_poly.pdbx_seq_one_letter_code
_entity_poly.pdbx_strand_id
1 'polypeptide(L)'
;KWAGIDTTIPLNGIKSCVQYVVNDIDIDEKTKLFYILPEDDTGEYIWIFPKGKRCANIGVGIPGTDGYKARDYLDSFIEKKFPNGKITEVSAGGVPVCRPLNETAADGLLVVGDAARLSNSVTGCGIYNAMFTGRLAAEVAILAVESGNTSKEFLMAYDKAWREEEIICHTK
;
A
#
# COMPACT_ATOMS: atom_id res chain seq x y z
N LYS A 1 -5.70 -11.82 14.22
CA LYS A 1 -5.85 -13.09 14.98
C LYS A 1 -6.75 -12.97 16.22
N TRP A 2 -6.72 -11.86 16.94
CA TRP A 2 -7.47 -11.69 18.20
C TRP A 2 -8.99 -11.67 18.01
N ALA A 3 -9.44 -11.15 16.86
CA ALA A 3 -10.86 -11.08 16.50
C ALA A 3 -11.29 -12.21 15.52
N GLY A 4 -10.53 -13.31 15.45
CA GLY A 4 -10.86 -14.45 14.59
C GLY A 4 -10.46 -14.31 13.12
N ILE A 5 -10.00 -13.14 12.68
CA ILE A 5 -9.54 -12.91 11.29
C ILE A 5 -8.02 -13.14 11.20
N ASP A 6 -7.58 -14.03 10.32
CA ASP A 6 -6.14 -14.21 10.05
C ASP A 6 -5.65 -13.22 8.99
N THR A 7 -4.94 -12.21 9.45
CA THR A 7 -4.34 -11.17 8.61
C THR A 7 -2.88 -11.45 8.24
N THR A 8 -2.34 -12.64 8.54
CA THR A 8 -0.95 -13.02 8.24
C THR A 8 -0.68 -12.98 6.74
N ILE A 9 0.35 -12.22 6.33
CA ILE A 9 0.76 -12.12 4.93
C ILE A 9 2.07 -12.91 4.74
N PRO A 10 2.15 -13.84 3.78
CA PRO A 10 3.40 -14.51 3.44
C PRO A 10 4.36 -13.55 2.73
N LEU A 11 5.68 -13.80 2.81
CA LEU A 11 6.69 -12.92 2.21
C LEU A 11 6.52 -12.69 0.71
N ASN A 12 6.04 -13.67 -0.02
CA ASN A 12 5.72 -13.55 -1.46
C ASN A 12 4.43 -12.77 -1.73
N GLY A 13 3.65 -12.44 -0.71
CA GLY A 13 2.41 -11.65 -0.78
C GLY A 13 2.59 -10.20 -0.35
N ILE A 14 3.84 -9.77 -0.11
CA ILE A 14 4.16 -8.40 0.33
C ILE A 14 5.27 -7.82 -0.54
N LYS A 15 5.18 -6.53 -0.85
CA LYS A 15 6.32 -5.75 -1.36
C LYS A 15 7.00 -5.04 -0.21
N SER A 16 8.32 -5.22 -0.10
CA SER A 16 9.18 -4.44 0.80
C SER A 16 9.49 -3.10 0.14
N CYS A 17 9.14 -2.03 0.82
CA CYS A 17 9.30 -0.68 0.33
C CYS A 17 10.27 0.10 1.22
N VAL A 18 11.17 0.85 0.58
CA VAL A 18 12.03 1.84 1.24
C VAL A 18 11.87 3.16 0.51
N GLN A 19 11.74 4.25 1.25
CA GLN A 19 11.61 5.60 0.70
C GLN A 19 12.49 6.57 1.46
N TYR A 20 13.13 7.47 0.73
CA TYR A 20 13.90 8.57 1.29
C TYR A 20 13.27 9.92 0.91
N VAL A 21 13.41 10.89 1.80
CA VAL A 21 13.28 12.30 1.44
C VAL A 21 14.67 12.78 1.05
N VAL A 22 14.83 13.17 -0.22
CA VAL A 22 16.11 13.62 -0.79
C VAL A 22 16.01 15.10 -1.12
N ASN A 23 16.90 15.89 -0.53
CA ASN A 23 17.04 17.31 -0.76
C ASN A 23 18.27 17.64 -1.63
N ASP A 24 18.38 18.87 -2.07
CA ASP A 24 19.47 19.38 -2.91
C ASP A 24 19.57 18.69 -4.27
N ILE A 25 18.43 18.27 -4.82
CA ILE A 25 18.30 17.67 -6.15
C ILE A 25 17.63 18.63 -7.12
N ASP A 26 17.95 18.51 -8.40
CA ASP A 26 17.29 19.25 -9.48
C ASP A 26 16.26 18.34 -10.15
N ILE A 27 14.99 18.70 -10.01
CA ILE A 27 13.86 17.93 -10.54
C ILE A 27 12.74 18.85 -11.04
N ASP A 28 11.98 18.36 -12.01
CA ASP A 28 10.72 19.00 -12.40
C ASP A 28 9.65 18.75 -11.31
N GLU A 29 9.23 19.80 -10.63
CA GLU A 29 8.25 19.73 -9.55
C GLU A 29 6.83 19.31 -10.00
N LYS A 30 6.57 19.33 -11.32
CA LYS A 30 5.26 18.98 -11.89
C LYS A 30 5.17 17.54 -12.38
N THR A 31 6.30 16.83 -12.48
CA THR A 31 6.36 15.51 -13.09
C THR A 31 6.65 14.44 -12.02
N LYS A 32 5.74 13.48 -11.86
CA LYS A 32 6.01 12.25 -11.13
C LYS A 32 6.68 11.24 -12.06
N LEU A 33 7.75 10.62 -11.61
CA LEU A 33 8.52 9.66 -12.41
C LEU A 33 8.45 8.27 -11.80
N PHE A 34 8.35 7.28 -12.68
CA PHE A 34 8.43 5.87 -12.34
C PHE A 34 9.51 5.22 -13.21
N TYR A 35 10.51 4.62 -12.59
CA TYR A 35 11.55 3.87 -13.27
C TYR A 35 11.30 2.38 -13.04
N ILE A 36 10.92 1.68 -14.09
CA ILE A 36 10.75 0.22 -14.05
C ILE A 36 12.16 -0.39 -13.97
N LEU A 37 12.32 -1.32 -13.04
CA LEU A 37 13.59 -2.04 -12.89
C LEU A 37 13.68 -3.12 -13.97
N PRO A 38 14.73 -3.11 -14.83
CA PRO A 38 14.79 -3.93 -16.02
C PRO A 38 15.23 -5.39 -15.77
N GLU A 39 15.68 -5.72 -14.57
CA GLU A 39 16.35 -7.00 -14.33
C GLU A 39 15.40 -8.16 -14.00
N ASP A 40 14.13 -7.86 -13.71
CA ASP A 40 13.14 -8.87 -13.37
C ASP A 40 11.80 -8.50 -14.01
N ASP A 41 11.16 -9.44 -14.72
CA ASP A 41 9.79 -9.31 -15.25
C ASP A 41 8.71 -9.14 -14.15
N THR A 42 9.11 -8.70 -12.96
CA THR A 42 8.29 -8.61 -11.74
C THR A 42 7.49 -7.32 -11.63
N GLY A 43 7.69 -6.37 -12.56
CA GLY A 43 6.97 -5.08 -12.56
C GLY A 43 7.34 -4.17 -11.40
N GLU A 44 8.57 -4.28 -10.90
CA GLU A 44 9.09 -3.45 -9.83
C GLU A 44 9.54 -2.09 -10.34
N TYR A 45 9.43 -1.08 -9.49
CA TYR A 45 9.77 0.27 -9.91
C TYR A 45 10.30 1.13 -8.77
N ILE A 46 11.08 2.13 -9.18
CA ILE A 46 11.47 3.26 -8.32
C ILE A 46 10.54 4.43 -8.65
N TRP A 47 10.00 5.08 -7.64
CA TRP A 47 9.21 6.30 -7.79
C TRP A 47 10.00 7.52 -7.35
N ILE A 48 9.75 8.65 -8.03
CA ILE A 48 10.20 9.99 -7.64
C ILE A 48 8.98 10.90 -7.59
N PHE A 49 8.61 11.32 -6.39
CA PHE A 49 7.48 12.22 -6.16
C PHE A 49 8.00 13.56 -5.62
N PRO A 50 8.00 14.60 -6.46
CA PRO A 50 8.47 15.92 -6.07
C PRO A 50 7.70 16.46 -4.86
N LYS A 51 8.43 17.10 -3.94
CA LYS A 51 7.92 17.92 -2.83
C LYS A 51 8.28 19.41 -3.02
N GLY A 52 8.69 19.79 -4.20
CA GLY A 52 9.18 21.11 -4.60
C GLY A 52 10.35 20.99 -5.58
N LYS A 53 10.94 22.10 -5.96
CA LYS A 53 11.99 22.14 -7.00
C LYS A 53 13.29 21.40 -6.65
N ARG A 54 13.56 21.25 -5.35
CA ARG A 54 14.84 20.70 -4.86
C ARG A 54 14.66 19.57 -3.87
N CYS A 55 13.47 19.00 -3.78
CA CYS A 55 13.17 17.96 -2.82
C CYS A 55 12.17 16.94 -3.39
N ALA A 56 12.39 15.66 -3.16
CA ALA A 56 11.46 14.60 -3.52
C ALA A 56 11.42 13.45 -2.51
N ASN A 57 10.28 12.77 -2.48
CA ASN A 57 10.20 11.40 -2.01
C ASN A 57 10.68 10.47 -3.12
N ILE A 58 11.74 9.73 -2.86
CA ILE A 58 12.29 8.73 -3.78
C ILE A 58 12.24 7.38 -3.08
N GLY A 59 11.62 6.39 -3.71
CA GLY A 59 11.49 5.09 -3.08
C GLY A 59 11.45 3.95 -4.08
N VAL A 60 11.59 2.75 -3.58
CA VAL A 60 11.54 1.49 -4.34
C VAL A 60 10.64 0.48 -3.63
N GLY A 61 9.94 -0.33 -4.41
CA GLY A 61 9.20 -1.49 -3.92
C GLY A 61 9.70 -2.74 -4.63
N ILE A 62 10.11 -3.76 -3.87
CA ILE A 62 10.59 -5.04 -4.38
C ILE A 62 9.90 -6.21 -3.68
N PRO A 63 9.94 -7.47 -4.20
CA PRO A 63 9.35 -8.61 -3.51
C PRO A 63 9.84 -8.72 -2.06
N GLY A 64 8.95 -9.08 -1.16
CA GLY A 64 9.30 -9.27 0.25
C GLY A 64 10.36 -10.34 0.49
N THR A 65 10.47 -11.32 -0.41
CA THR A 65 11.53 -12.34 -0.41
C THR A 65 12.93 -11.77 -0.60
N ASP A 66 13.03 -10.64 -1.33
CA ASP A 66 14.27 -9.92 -1.62
C ASP A 66 14.37 -8.60 -0.85
N GLY A 67 13.49 -8.37 0.10
CA GLY A 67 13.34 -7.10 0.82
C GLY A 67 14.62 -6.52 1.42
N TYR A 68 15.59 -7.37 1.74
CA TYR A 68 16.90 -6.96 2.22
C TYR A 68 17.73 -6.17 1.17
N LYS A 69 17.42 -6.31 -0.12
CA LYS A 69 18.09 -5.59 -1.22
C LYS A 69 17.46 -4.22 -1.51
N ALA A 70 16.28 -3.91 -0.97
CA ALA A 70 15.55 -2.69 -1.30
C ALA A 70 16.39 -1.43 -1.06
N ARG A 71 17.13 -1.40 0.04
CA ARG A 71 17.99 -0.29 0.39
C ARG A 71 19.16 -0.13 -0.59
N ASP A 72 19.84 -1.23 -0.92
CA ASP A 72 20.99 -1.22 -1.81
C ASP A 72 20.59 -0.74 -3.22
N TYR A 73 19.42 -1.16 -3.72
CA TYR A 73 18.86 -0.68 -4.98
C TYR A 73 18.61 0.84 -4.94
N LEU A 74 17.99 1.32 -3.88
CA LEU A 74 17.66 2.74 -3.75
C LEU A 74 18.92 3.60 -3.60
N ASP A 75 19.88 3.17 -2.77
CA ASP A 75 21.15 3.85 -2.56
C ASP A 75 21.91 3.97 -3.88
N SER A 76 22.08 2.86 -4.60
CA SER A 76 22.74 2.85 -5.92
C SER A 76 22.07 3.75 -6.95
N PHE A 77 20.73 3.80 -6.95
CA PHE A 77 19.97 4.68 -7.83
C PHE A 77 20.22 6.16 -7.50
N ILE A 78 20.18 6.52 -6.21
CA ILE A 78 20.37 7.90 -5.76
C ILE A 78 21.80 8.36 -6.03
N GLU A 79 22.80 7.55 -5.73
CA GLU A 79 24.21 7.87 -6.03
C GLU A 79 24.46 8.17 -7.52
N LYS A 80 23.84 7.38 -8.41
CA LYS A 80 23.98 7.58 -9.86
C LYS A 80 23.22 8.79 -10.37
N LYS A 81 21.98 8.98 -9.90
CA LYS A 81 21.07 9.98 -10.46
C LYS A 81 21.18 11.35 -9.78
N PHE A 82 21.44 11.36 -8.50
CA PHE A 82 21.49 12.54 -7.64
C PHE A 82 22.73 12.55 -6.75
N PRO A 83 23.95 12.58 -7.32
CA PRO A 83 25.21 12.43 -6.59
C PRO A 83 25.43 13.49 -5.49
N ASN A 84 24.76 14.63 -5.59
CA ASN A 84 24.82 15.73 -4.62
C ASN A 84 23.57 15.76 -3.69
N GLY A 85 22.65 14.82 -3.87
CA GLY A 85 21.43 14.74 -3.09
C GLY A 85 21.70 14.39 -1.63
N LYS A 86 20.96 15.03 -0.72
CA LYS A 86 21.07 14.79 0.72
C LYS A 86 19.84 14.04 1.20
N ILE A 87 20.03 12.84 1.71
CA ILE A 87 18.98 12.05 2.36
C ILE A 87 18.74 12.64 3.76
N THR A 88 17.52 13.08 4.04
CA THR A 88 17.12 13.68 5.31
C THR A 88 16.15 12.83 6.12
N GLU A 89 15.38 11.98 5.46
CA GLU A 89 14.43 11.08 6.12
C GLU A 89 14.46 9.72 5.43
N VAL A 90 14.26 8.67 6.22
CA VAL A 90 14.16 7.28 5.76
C VAL A 90 12.86 6.67 6.29
N SER A 91 12.06 6.11 5.40
CA SER A 91 10.87 5.35 5.73
C SER A 91 10.95 3.96 5.11
N ALA A 92 10.49 2.96 5.83
CA ALA A 92 10.39 1.59 5.31
C ALA A 92 9.08 0.95 5.75
N GLY A 93 8.56 0.06 4.93
CA GLY A 93 7.32 -0.63 5.23
C GLY A 93 7.02 -1.74 4.23
N GLY A 94 5.97 -2.50 4.50
CA GLY A 94 5.47 -3.53 3.61
C GLY A 94 4.11 -3.15 3.03
N VAL A 95 3.92 -3.41 1.73
CA VAL A 95 2.64 -3.23 1.04
C VAL A 95 2.11 -4.61 0.67
N PRO A 96 0.88 -4.98 1.12
CA PRO A 96 0.27 -6.24 0.74
C PRO A 96 -0.10 -6.23 -0.74
N VAL A 97 0.37 -7.23 -1.49
CA VAL A 97 0.10 -7.40 -2.93
C VAL A 97 -0.47 -8.79 -3.23
N CYS A 98 -1.03 -9.42 -2.21
CA CYS A 98 -1.70 -10.72 -2.30
C CYS A 98 -3.23 -10.56 -2.33
N ARG A 99 -3.92 -11.69 -2.48
CA ARG A 99 -5.38 -11.69 -2.49
C ARG A 99 -5.97 -11.05 -1.22
N PRO A 100 -7.10 -10.32 -1.36
CA PRO A 100 -7.87 -9.82 -0.23
C PRO A 100 -8.16 -10.89 0.82
N LEU A 101 -8.43 -10.48 2.04
CA LEU A 101 -8.90 -11.38 3.08
C LEU A 101 -10.20 -12.06 2.63
N ASN A 102 -10.38 -13.33 3.02
CA ASN A 102 -11.61 -14.06 2.74
C ASN A 102 -12.82 -13.42 3.44
N GLU A 103 -12.58 -12.87 4.62
CA GLU A 103 -13.57 -12.16 5.42
C GLU A 103 -12.93 -10.88 5.99
N THR A 104 -13.67 -9.78 5.92
CA THR A 104 -13.22 -8.47 6.41
C THR A 104 -14.06 -7.96 7.58
N ALA A 105 -14.94 -8.79 8.13
CA ALA A 105 -15.77 -8.49 9.28
C ALA A 105 -15.73 -9.62 10.32
N ALA A 106 -15.79 -9.24 11.59
CA ALA A 106 -16.01 -10.12 12.75
C ALA A 106 -16.88 -9.36 13.76
N ASP A 107 -17.29 -10.00 14.85
CA ASP A 107 -18.10 -9.36 15.89
C ASP A 107 -17.42 -8.07 16.39
N GLY A 108 -18.11 -6.93 16.20
CA GLY A 108 -17.61 -5.61 16.59
C GLY A 108 -16.38 -5.10 15.81
N LEU A 109 -16.00 -5.72 14.69
CA LEU A 109 -14.79 -5.38 13.94
C LEU A 109 -15.02 -5.35 12.43
N LEU A 110 -14.51 -4.30 11.78
CA LEU A 110 -14.36 -4.18 10.33
C LEU A 110 -12.90 -3.95 9.98
N VAL A 111 -12.39 -4.63 8.96
CA VAL A 111 -11.00 -4.49 8.47
C VAL A 111 -11.03 -3.82 7.10
N VAL A 112 -10.27 -2.73 6.93
CA VAL A 112 -10.29 -1.86 5.73
C VAL A 112 -8.90 -1.69 5.13
N GLY A 113 -8.83 -1.23 3.89
CA GLY A 113 -7.58 -0.85 3.22
C GLY A 113 -6.52 -1.96 3.21
N ASP A 114 -5.27 -1.58 3.44
CA ASP A 114 -4.13 -2.51 3.39
C ASP A 114 -4.20 -3.61 4.45
N ALA A 115 -4.83 -3.34 5.60
CA ALA A 115 -5.07 -4.35 6.62
C ALA A 115 -6.00 -5.48 6.13
N ALA A 116 -6.92 -5.16 5.20
CA ALA A 116 -7.78 -6.11 4.50
C ALA A 116 -7.14 -6.64 3.20
N ARG A 117 -5.88 -6.29 2.91
CA ARG A 117 -5.13 -6.60 1.68
C ARG A 117 -5.82 -6.05 0.43
N LEU A 118 -6.32 -4.81 0.50
CA LEU A 118 -7.06 -4.17 -0.58
C LEU A 118 -6.22 -3.14 -1.37
N SER A 119 -4.90 -3.14 -1.22
CA SER A 119 -4.02 -2.41 -2.13
C SER A 119 -4.05 -3.04 -3.52
N ASN A 120 -3.80 -2.23 -4.56
CA ASN A 120 -3.69 -2.73 -5.93
C ASN A 120 -2.45 -3.63 -6.04
N SER A 121 -2.62 -4.88 -6.43
CA SER A 121 -1.54 -5.89 -6.47
C SER A 121 -0.46 -5.59 -7.52
N VAL A 122 -0.79 -4.83 -8.57
CA VAL A 122 0.14 -4.47 -9.65
C VAL A 122 0.96 -3.22 -9.26
N THR A 123 0.27 -2.17 -8.81
CA THR A 123 0.91 -0.87 -8.57
C THR A 123 1.33 -0.66 -7.11
N GLY A 124 0.81 -1.43 -6.16
CA GLY A 124 0.95 -1.19 -4.73
C GLY A 124 0.14 0.02 -4.20
N CYS A 125 -0.64 0.69 -5.05
CA CYS A 125 -1.45 1.84 -4.63
C CYS A 125 -2.62 1.38 -3.76
N GLY A 126 -2.72 1.92 -2.52
CA GLY A 126 -3.75 1.55 -1.53
C GLY A 126 -4.62 2.70 -1.07
N ILE A 127 -4.23 3.97 -1.29
CA ILE A 127 -4.89 5.14 -0.70
C ILE A 127 -6.36 5.23 -1.09
N TYR A 128 -6.67 5.11 -2.39
CA TYR A 128 -8.05 5.16 -2.87
C TYR A 128 -8.89 4.05 -2.23
N ASN A 129 -8.40 2.81 -2.30
CA ASN A 129 -9.12 1.64 -1.75
C ASN A 129 -9.32 1.76 -0.24
N ALA A 130 -8.33 2.28 0.50
CA ALA A 130 -8.45 2.50 1.94
C ALA A 130 -9.51 3.56 2.27
N MET A 131 -9.54 4.68 1.54
CA MET A 131 -10.55 5.73 1.73
C MET A 131 -11.95 5.23 1.36
N PHE A 132 -12.07 4.52 0.25
CA PHE A 132 -13.34 3.99 -0.24
C PHE A 132 -13.91 2.94 0.73
N THR A 133 -13.12 1.94 1.09
CA THR A 133 -13.54 0.88 2.03
C THR A 133 -13.74 1.41 3.44
N GLY A 134 -12.97 2.42 3.86
CA GLY A 134 -13.19 3.14 5.12
C GLY A 134 -14.54 3.84 5.16
N ARG A 135 -14.99 4.46 4.04
CA ARG A 135 -16.32 5.06 3.93
C ARG A 135 -17.44 4.00 4.06
N LEU A 136 -17.34 2.91 3.29
CA LEU A 136 -18.32 1.81 3.36
C LEU A 136 -18.40 1.21 4.77
N ALA A 137 -17.24 1.01 5.40
CA ALA A 137 -17.18 0.48 6.76
C ALA A 137 -17.85 1.44 7.76
N ALA A 138 -17.66 2.75 7.62
CA ALA A 138 -18.30 3.74 8.47
C ALA A 138 -19.83 3.75 8.31
N GLU A 139 -20.34 3.65 7.08
CA GLU A 139 -21.79 3.59 6.79
C GLU A 139 -22.41 2.36 7.49
N VAL A 140 -21.79 1.19 7.39
CA VAL A 140 -22.28 -0.03 8.06
C VAL A 140 -22.13 0.05 9.58
N ALA A 141 -21.03 0.62 10.09
CA ALA A 141 -20.80 0.77 11.52
C ALA A 141 -21.84 1.71 12.18
N ILE A 142 -22.26 2.78 11.51
CA ILE A 142 -23.33 3.66 12.00
C ILE A 142 -24.62 2.86 12.19
N LEU A 143 -25.04 2.11 11.18
CA LEU A 143 -26.25 1.28 11.24
C LEU A 143 -26.14 0.20 12.33
N ALA A 144 -24.96 -0.38 12.51
CA ALA A 144 -24.72 -1.39 13.55
C ALA A 144 -24.88 -0.78 14.96
N VAL A 145 -24.34 0.41 15.18
CA VAL A 145 -24.47 1.11 16.48
C VAL A 145 -25.92 1.54 16.73
N GLU A 146 -26.59 2.11 15.74
CA GLU A 146 -28.00 2.56 15.86
C GLU A 146 -28.96 1.41 16.12
N SER A 147 -28.70 0.23 15.52
CA SER A 147 -29.51 -0.97 15.75
C SER A 147 -29.12 -1.76 17.00
N GLY A 148 -27.99 -1.44 17.64
CA GLY A 148 -27.41 -2.22 18.74
C GLY A 148 -26.92 -3.60 18.30
N ASN A 149 -26.74 -3.85 16.98
CA ASN A 149 -26.32 -5.14 16.43
C ASN A 149 -24.95 -5.03 15.77
N THR A 150 -23.91 -5.43 16.46
CA THR A 150 -22.52 -5.47 15.97
C THR A 150 -22.04 -6.88 15.65
N SER A 151 -22.96 -7.82 15.44
CA SER A 151 -22.61 -9.19 15.08
C SER A 151 -21.91 -9.26 13.72
N LYS A 152 -21.09 -10.30 13.53
CA LYS A 152 -20.42 -10.57 12.25
C LYS A 152 -21.44 -10.60 11.10
N GLU A 153 -22.58 -11.28 11.29
CA GLU A 153 -23.63 -11.43 10.27
C GLU A 153 -24.12 -10.06 9.78
N PHE A 154 -24.34 -9.13 10.72
CA PHE A 154 -24.75 -7.76 10.37
C PHE A 154 -23.63 -7.01 9.64
N LEU A 155 -22.40 -7.09 10.16
CA LEU A 155 -21.23 -6.38 9.62
C LEU A 155 -20.75 -6.94 8.28
N MET A 156 -21.13 -8.17 7.89
CA MET A 156 -20.84 -8.74 6.56
C MET A 156 -21.49 -7.95 5.41
N ALA A 157 -22.44 -7.06 5.68
CA ALA A 157 -22.95 -6.11 4.68
C ALA A 157 -21.82 -5.25 4.09
N TYR A 158 -20.83 -4.86 4.89
CA TYR A 158 -19.62 -4.18 4.44
C TYR A 158 -18.77 -5.05 3.51
N ASP A 159 -18.52 -6.31 3.90
CA ASP A 159 -17.72 -7.26 3.10
C ASP A 159 -18.33 -7.47 1.71
N LYS A 160 -19.66 -7.59 1.66
CA LYS A 160 -20.40 -7.70 0.40
C LYS A 160 -20.27 -6.42 -0.44
N ALA A 161 -20.47 -5.25 0.17
CA ALA A 161 -20.48 -3.97 -0.53
C ALA A 161 -19.14 -3.68 -1.26
N TRP A 162 -18.00 -3.87 -0.60
CA TRP A 162 -16.73 -3.61 -1.27
C TRP A 162 -16.37 -4.66 -2.33
N ARG A 163 -16.86 -5.91 -2.21
CA ARG A 163 -16.61 -6.97 -3.20
C ARG A 163 -17.40 -6.78 -4.49
N GLU A 164 -18.52 -6.06 -4.45
CA GLU A 164 -19.31 -5.73 -5.62
C GLU A 164 -18.71 -4.58 -6.46
N GLU A 165 -17.72 -3.86 -5.90
CA GLU A 165 -17.04 -2.76 -6.60
C GLU A 165 -15.97 -3.26 -7.57
N GLU A 166 -16.15 -2.97 -8.86
CA GLU A 166 -15.23 -3.41 -9.92
C GLU A 166 -13.80 -2.88 -9.73
N ILE A 167 -13.62 -1.69 -9.18
CA ILE A 167 -12.30 -1.05 -9.00
C ILE A 167 -11.43 -1.82 -8.02
N ILE A 168 -12.03 -2.47 -7.02
CA ILE A 168 -11.31 -3.29 -6.04
C ILE A 168 -11.14 -4.72 -6.55
N CYS A 169 -12.06 -5.21 -7.37
CA CYS A 169 -12.03 -6.57 -7.91
C CYS A 169 -10.92 -6.82 -8.95
N HIS A 170 -10.30 -5.80 -9.52
CA HIS A 170 -9.18 -5.97 -10.46
C HIS A 170 -7.84 -6.32 -9.80
N THR A 171 -7.84 -6.65 -8.51
CA THR A 171 -6.69 -7.20 -7.78
C THR A 171 -6.68 -8.74 -7.74
N LYS A 172 -7.17 -9.39 -8.80
CA LYS A 172 -7.15 -10.86 -8.92
C LYS A 172 -5.84 -11.38 -9.49
#